data_184778f2a08ab5451236e982631f8eea
#
_entry.id   184778f2a08ab5451236e982631f8eea
#
_cell.length_a   1.000
_cell.length_b   1.000
_cell.length_c   1.000
_cell.angle_alpha   90.00
_cell.angle_beta   90.00
_cell.angle_gamma   90.00
#
_symmetry.space_group_name_H-M   'P 1'
#
loop_
_entity.id
_entity.type
_entity.pdbx_description
1 polymer ?
#
loop_
_entity_poly.entity_id
_entity_poly.type
_entity_poly.pdbx_seq_one_letter_code
_entity_poly.pdbx_strand_id
1 'polypeptide(L)'
;MYAAYYERCKRPDSPAMRDANPVVVLVPGVGRITFTTDKITARLADEFCGNAINVMRGAEAIGDYIAPDEQEAFDIEYWLLEEAKLLRMPAPGPMVGRIAQVTGGAGGIGTATAARLMAEGACVVLADRDAAAVQEVCNGFAKRFGRDVVRSVACDVTDEAQVAAAFEACAREFCGLDILVANAGIASSAPIRETSVALWRKNYDVLAEGYFLTARAAWPLFERMKDQGGTSVVFIGSKNAVAAAAGASAYASAKAAANHLARCLALECAPRGIRVNVVNPDAVIKGSKIWNGDWRKEGAGTHGIYAREELEAHYRNRSKLGRDVLPKDIAEAAYWLASDASAKSTGNMIYVDAGNAQAFTR
;
A
#
# COMPACT_ATOMS: atom_id res chain seq x y z
N MET A 1 -26.63 3.84 22.71
CA MET A 1 -26.73 5.26 23.16
C MET A 1 -27.13 6.14 21.99
N TYR A 2 -26.38 6.25 20.91
CA TYR A 2 -26.68 7.13 19.75
C TYR A 2 -28.02 6.79 19.06
N ALA A 3 -28.32 5.52 18.77
CA ALA A 3 -29.60 5.13 18.20
C ALA A 3 -30.82 5.54 19.07
N ALA A 4 -30.67 5.42 20.39
CA ALA A 4 -31.73 5.87 21.30
C ALA A 4 -31.92 7.40 21.32
N TYR A 5 -30.83 8.17 21.18
CA TYR A 5 -30.87 9.61 21.00
C TYR A 5 -31.58 9.97 19.69
N TYR A 6 -31.20 9.34 18.58
CA TYR A 6 -31.85 9.56 17.30
C TYR A 6 -33.36 9.30 17.37
N GLU A 7 -33.80 8.18 17.94
CA GLU A 7 -35.21 7.83 18.07
C GLU A 7 -36.03 8.81 18.94
N ARG A 8 -35.39 9.42 19.96
CA ARG A 8 -36.06 10.41 20.80
C ARG A 8 -36.25 11.77 20.12
N CYS A 9 -35.30 12.18 19.30
CA CYS A 9 -35.22 13.53 18.75
C CYS A 9 -35.67 13.62 17.28
N LYS A 10 -35.75 12.50 16.54
CA LYS A 10 -36.14 12.51 15.12
C LYS A 10 -37.51 13.10 14.88
N ARG A 11 -37.66 13.80 13.77
CA ARG A 11 -38.89 14.36 13.24
C ARG A 11 -39.34 13.53 12.01
N PRO A 12 -40.59 13.68 11.52
CA PRO A 12 -41.09 12.92 10.36
C PRO A 12 -40.27 13.11 9.08
N ASP A 13 -39.60 14.24 8.93
CA ASP A 13 -38.79 14.64 7.80
C ASP A 13 -37.26 14.52 8.06
N SER A 14 -36.86 13.99 9.22
CA SER A 14 -35.44 13.82 9.55
C SER A 14 -34.74 12.87 8.57
N PRO A 15 -33.51 13.17 8.16
CA PRO A 15 -32.64 12.22 7.41
C PRO A 15 -32.52 10.91 8.16
N ALA A 16 -32.15 9.84 7.43
CA ALA A 16 -31.87 8.53 8.02
C ALA A 16 -30.73 8.64 9.06
N MET A 17 -30.82 7.83 10.12
CA MET A 17 -29.78 7.75 11.13
C MET A 17 -28.41 7.46 10.51
N ARG A 18 -27.42 8.25 10.89
CA ARG A 18 -26.02 8.04 10.52
C ARG A 18 -25.41 6.85 11.26
N ASP A 19 -24.15 6.53 10.95
CA ASP A 19 -23.42 5.48 11.66
C ASP A 19 -23.43 5.74 13.17
N ALA A 20 -23.88 4.74 13.93
CA ALA A 20 -24.02 4.83 15.39
C ALA A 20 -22.69 4.65 16.14
N ASN A 21 -21.61 4.36 15.44
CA ASN A 21 -20.29 4.20 16.04
C ASN A 21 -19.71 5.56 16.47
N PRO A 22 -19.01 5.62 17.63
CA PRO A 22 -18.45 6.87 18.12
C PRO A 22 -17.34 7.37 17.21
N VAL A 23 -17.39 8.63 16.82
CA VAL A 23 -16.31 9.31 16.05
C VAL A 23 -15.15 9.68 16.97
N VAL A 24 -15.42 10.08 18.20
CA VAL A 24 -14.41 10.45 19.19
C VAL A 24 -14.57 9.60 20.44
N VAL A 25 -13.48 8.98 20.86
CA VAL A 25 -13.39 8.20 22.10
C VAL A 25 -12.36 8.84 23.02
N LEU A 26 -12.77 9.20 24.23
CA LEU A 26 -11.87 9.70 25.27
C LEU A 26 -11.41 8.54 26.14
N VAL A 27 -10.09 8.32 26.21
CA VAL A 27 -9.49 7.26 27.00
C VAL A 27 -8.66 7.85 28.13
N PRO A 28 -9.07 7.66 29.41
CA PRO A 28 -8.32 8.17 30.56
C PRO A 28 -6.85 7.73 30.53
N GLY A 29 -5.94 8.68 30.73
CA GLY A 29 -4.51 8.43 30.72
C GLY A 29 -3.86 8.23 29.33
N VAL A 30 -4.67 8.14 28.25
CA VAL A 30 -4.18 8.00 26.86
C VAL A 30 -4.45 9.27 26.06
N GLY A 31 -5.69 9.76 26.08
CA GLY A 31 -6.12 10.95 25.33
C GLY A 31 -7.37 10.71 24.49
N ARG A 32 -7.40 11.33 23.30
CA ARG A 32 -8.50 11.18 22.34
C ARG A 32 -8.10 10.25 21.20
N ILE A 33 -9.03 9.42 20.78
CA ILE A 33 -8.90 8.57 19.59
C ILE A 33 -10.09 8.88 18.70
N THR A 34 -9.84 9.14 17.41
CA THR A 34 -10.88 9.47 16.44
C THR A 34 -11.00 8.41 15.35
N PHE A 35 -12.23 8.07 15.00
CA PHE A 35 -12.57 7.06 14.00
C PHE A 35 -13.52 7.66 12.97
N THR A 36 -13.14 7.64 11.70
CA THR A 36 -13.96 8.11 10.59
C THR A 36 -13.66 7.31 9.32
N THR A 37 -14.33 7.63 8.22
CA THR A 37 -14.15 6.97 6.92
C THR A 37 -12.78 7.18 6.29
N ASP A 38 -12.07 8.26 6.66
CA ASP A 38 -10.74 8.57 6.16
C ASP A 38 -9.90 9.35 7.19
N LYS A 39 -8.58 9.35 6.99
CA LYS A 39 -7.60 9.95 7.91
C LYS A 39 -7.74 11.47 8.02
N ILE A 40 -8.13 12.16 6.96
CA ILE A 40 -8.28 13.62 6.96
C ILE A 40 -9.47 14.01 7.84
N THR A 41 -10.60 13.34 7.65
CA THR A 41 -11.80 13.55 8.46
C THR A 41 -11.54 13.19 9.92
N ALA A 42 -10.78 12.13 10.22
CA ALA A 42 -10.38 11.76 11.58
C ALA A 42 -9.57 12.89 12.27
N ARG A 43 -8.61 13.49 11.55
CA ARG A 43 -7.84 14.63 12.07
C ARG A 43 -8.74 15.85 12.32
N LEU A 44 -9.62 16.16 11.38
CA LEU A 44 -10.57 17.28 11.56
C LEU A 44 -11.48 17.06 12.77
N ALA A 45 -11.99 15.86 12.97
CA ALA A 45 -12.81 15.50 14.14
C ALA A 45 -12.02 15.70 15.45
N ASP A 46 -10.72 15.33 15.48
CA ASP A 46 -9.87 15.58 16.65
C ASP A 46 -9.65 17.07 16.91
N GLU A 47 -9.39 17.86 15.87
CA GLU A 47 -9.21 19.32 15.98
C GLU A 47 -10.47 20.00 16.48
N PHE A 48 -11.65 19.63 15.96
CA PHE A 48 -12.93 20.15 16.44
C PHE A 48 -13.23 19.77 17.90
N CYS A 49 -12.96 18.52 18.27
CA CYS A 49 -13.12 18.08 19.65
C CYS A 49 -12.17 18.84 20.59
N GLY A 50 -10.92 19.05 20.19
CA GLY A 50 -9.95 19.85 20.94
C GLY A 50 -10.40 21.29 21.13
N ASN A 51 -10.95 21.91 20.09
CA ASN A 51 -11.51 23.24 20.15
C ASN A 51 -12.73 23.31 21.10
N ALA A 52 -13.64 22.34 21.00
CA ALA A 52 -14.78 22.26 21.92
C ALA A 52 -14.36 22.14 23.38
N ILE A 53 -13.35 21.32 23.71
CA ILE A 53 -12.79 21.20 25.05
C ILE A 53 -12.21 22.55 25.54
N ASN A 54 -11.51 23.29 24.68
CA ASN A 54 -10.96 24.60 25.03
C ASN A 54 -12.08 25.62 25.30
N VAL A 55 -13.17 25.58 24.52
CA VAL A 55 -14.35 26.42 24.76
C VAL A 55 -15.01 26.09 26.10
N MET A 56 -15.23 24.80 26.40
CA MET A 56 -15.75 24.36 27.70
C MET A 56 -14.90 24.85 28.85
N ARG A 57 -13.58 24.66 28.77
CA ARG A 57 -12.62 25.13 29.83
C ARG A 57 -12.64 26.65 29.99
N GLY A 58 -12.76 27.39 28.89
CA GLY A 58 -12.85 28.84 28.91
C GLY A 58 -14.18 29.32 29.58
N ALA A 59 -15.29 28.66 29.27
CA ALA A 59 -16.58 28.93 29.87
C ALA A 59 -16.58 28.67 31.38
N GLU A 60 -16.07 27.52 31.81
CA GLU A 60 -15.89 27.17 33.23
C GLU A 60 -14.99 28.14 34.00
N ALA A 61 -14.04 28.81 33.33
CA ALA A 61 -13.16 29.80 33.96
C ALA A 61 -13.85 31.15 34.26
N ILE A 62 -14.97 31.46 33.61
CA ILE A 62 -15.69 32.73 33.74
C ILE A 62 -17.15 32.56 34.23
N GLY A 63 -17.65 31.34 34.27
CA GLY A 63 -19.01 30.97 34.67
C GLY A 63 -19.22 29.47 34.53
N ASP A 64 -20.47 29.04 34.38
CA ASP A 64 -20.83 27.63 34.16
C ASP A 64 -20.92 27.34 32.64
N TYR A 65 -20.36 26.23 32.19
CA TYR A 65 -20.59 25.74 30.83
C TYR A 65 -21.98 25.08 30.75
N ILE A 66 -22.80 25.56 29.85
CA ILE A 66 -24.14 25.01 29.57
C ILE A 66 -24.13 24.42 28.16
N ALA A 67 -24.33 23.10 28.06
CA ALA A 67 -24.48 22.42 26.76
C ALA A 67 -25.89 22.72 26.19
N PRO A 68 -26.05 22.70 24.84
CA PRO A 68 -27.38 22.71 24.22
C PRO A 68 -28.18 21.47 24.66
N ASP A 69 -29.51 21.56 24.63
CA ASP A 69 -30.34 20.38 24.87
C ASP A 69 -30.21 19.33 23.74
N GLU A 70 -30.72 18.12 23.99
CA GLU A 70 -30.60 17.02 23.01
C GLU A 70 -31.34 17.34 21.70
N GLN A 71 -32.45 18.06 21.73
CA GLN A 71 -33.20 18.38 20.53
C GLN A 71 -32.50 19.45 19.69
N GLU A 72 -31.92 20.47 20.32
CA GLU A 72 -31.16 21.50 19.63
C GLU A 72 -29.90 20.93 19.01
N ALA A 73 -29.19 20.04 19.72
CA ALA A 73 -28.03 19.31 19.18
C ALA A 73 -28.44 18.48 17.97
N PHE A 74 -29.57 17.77 18.03
CA PHE A 74 -30.09 16.98 16.93
C PHE A 74 -30.45 17.83 15.71
N ASP A 75 -31.14 18.96 15.91
CA ASP A 75 -31.59 19.85 14.83
C ASP A 75 -30.38 20.44 14.06
N ILE A 76 -29.23 20.64 14.75
CA ILE A 76 -27.98 21.05 14.11
C ILE A 76 -27.33 19.89 13.38
N GLU A 77 -27.23 18.72 14.01
CA GLU A 77 -26.59 17.52 13.45
C GLU A 77 -27.30 17.01 12.18
N TYR A 78 -28.63 17.02 12.17
CA TYR A 78 -29.50 16.57 11.09
C TYR A 78 -30.11 17.71 10.26
N TRP A 79 -29.42 18.86 10.20
CA TRP A 79 -29.89 20.01 9.46
C TRP A 79 -29.99 19.70 7.96
N LEU A 80 -31.20 19.88 7.39
CA LEU A 80 -31.51 19.47 6.01
C LEU A 80 -30.63 20.14 4.95
N LEU A 81 -30.15 21.38 5.17
CA LEU A 81 -29.21 22.03 4.23
C LEU A 81 -27.84 21.39 4.23
N GLU A 82 -27.32 20.97 5.39
CA GLU A 82 -26.05 20.22 5.44
C GLU A 82 -26.21 18.82 4.85
N GLU A 83 -27.33 18.16 5.09
CA GLU A 83 -27.64 16.87 4.43
C GLU A 83 -27.67 16.99 2.91
N ALA A 84 -28.33 18.02 2.39
CA ALA A 84 -28.37 18.30 0.95
C ALA A 84 -26.98 18.59 0.38
N LYS A 85 -26.07 19.17 1.17
CA LYS A 85 -24.66 19.38 0.79
C LYS A 85 -23.88 18.06 0.77
N LEU A 86 -24.04 17.22 1.81
CA LEU A 86 -23.40 15.90 1.88
C LEU A 86 -23.81 14.99 0.71
N LEU A 87 -25.11 14.99 0.35
CA LEU A 87 -25.63 14.23 -0.80
C LEU A 87 -25.07 14.67 -2.16
N ARG A 88 -24.56 15.91 -2.26
CA ARG A 88 -23.92 16.44 -3.48
C ARG A 88 -22.42 16.17 -3.54
N MET A 89 -21.81 15.69 -2.45
CA MET A 89 -20.40 15.35 -2.46
C MET A 89 -20.15 14.16 -3.40
N PRO A 90 -19.03 14.16 -4.15
CA PRO A 90 -18.68 13.02 -4.98
C PRO A 90 -18.50 11.78 -4.11
N ALA A 91 -18.87 10.63 -4.66
CA ALA A 91 -18.65 9.35 -3.99
C ALA A 91 -17.16 9.18 -3.64
N PRO A 92 -16.84 8.63 -2.47
CA PRO A 92 -15.45 8.37 -2.10
C PRO A 92 -14.78 7.44 -3.10
N GLY A 93 -13.49 7.65 -3.33
CA GLY A 93 -12.68 6.78 -4.18
C GLY A 93 -12.63 5.34 -3.64
N PRO A 94 -12.37 4.36 -4.52
CA PRO A 94 -12.46 2.93 -4.15
C PRO A 94 -11.42 2.47 -3.12
N MET A 95 -10.41 3.29 -2.81
CA MET A 95 -9.40 3.00 -1.80
C MET A 95 -9.50 3.92 -0.56
N VAL A 96 -10.53 4.76 -0.46
CA VAL A 96 -10.75 5.58 0.74
C VAL A 96 -10.92 4.68 1.97
N GLY A 97 -10.19 5.00 3.03
CA GLY A 97 -10.15 4.20 4.25
C GLY A 97 -9.19 2.99 4.20
N ARG A 98 -8.64 2.63 3.04
CA ARG A 98 -7.67 1.53 2.92
C ARG A 98 -6.26 2.00 3.28
N ILE A 99 -5.52 1.14 3.96
CA ILE A 99 -4.14 1.37 4.42
C ILE A 99 -3.22 0.41 3.69
N ALA A 100 -2.23 0.95 2.98
CA ALA A 100 -1.27 0.17 2.23
C ALA A 100 0.15 0.37 2.74
N GLN A 101 0.94 -0.69 2.80
CA GLN A 101 2.39 -0.63 2.98
C GLN A 101 3.10 -1.11 1.74
N VAL A 102 4.03 -0.29 1.22
CA VAL A 102 4.79 -0.57 0.00
C VAL A 102 6.28 -0.64 0.35
N THR A 103 6.88 -1.82 0.23
CA THR A 103 8.33 -1.98 0.40
C THR A 103 9.08 -1.63 -0.88
N GLY A 104 10.31 -1.10 -0.77
CA GLY A 104 11.01 -0.52 -1.90
C GLY A 104 10.31 0.73 -2.44
N GLY A 105 9.71 1.53 -1.54
CA GLY A 105 8.85 2.67 -1.84
C GLY A 105 9.55 3.83 -2.54
N ALA A 106 10.88 3.94 -2.44
CA ALA A 106 11.70 4.91 -3.16
C ALA A 106 12.12 4.45 -4.55
N GLY A 107 11.84 3.20 -4.93
CA GLY A 107 12.08 2.64 -6.26
C GLY A 107 10.99 3.04 -7.25
N GLY A 108 11.28 2.98 -8.56
CA GLY A 108 10.34 3.42 -9.60
C GLY A 108 8.98 2.71 -9.55
N ILE A 109 8.95 1.38 -9.40
CA ILE A 109 7.70 0.61 -9.31
C ILE A 109 6.98 0.93 -7.99
N GLY A 110 7.70 0.94 -6.85
CA GLY A 110 7.12 1.24 -5.54
C GLY A 110 6.50 2.62 -5.48
N THR A 111 7.22 3.64 -5.96
CA THR A 111 6.72 5.02 -6.05
C THR A 111 5.47 5.12 -6.94
N ALA A 112 5.49 4.48 -8.11
CA ALA A 112 4.33 4.50 -9.02
C ALA A 112 3.12 3.79 -8.44
N THR A 113 3.33 2.64 -7.77
CA THR A 113 2.26 1.87 -7.12
C THR A 113 1.64 2.66 -5.96
N ALA A 114 2.48 3.25 -5.11
CA ALA A 114 2.01 4.12 -4.03
C ALA A 114 1.18 5.30 -4.56
N ALA A 115 1.70 6.00 -5.58
CA ALA A 115 0.98 7.10 -6.22
C ALA A 115 -0.38 6.67 -6.78
N ARG A 116 -0.46 5.46 -7.36
CA ARG A 116 -1.71 4.93 -7.92
C ARG A 116 -2.72 4.61 -6.84
N LEU A 117 -2.30 3.98 -5.74
CA LEU A 117 -3.17 3.68 -4.59
C LEU A 117 -3.68 4.97 -3.93
N MET A 118 -2.79 5.96 -3.72
CA MET A 118 -3.15 7.25 -3.13
C MET A 118 -4.10 8.07 -4.02
N ALA A 119 -3.98 7.98 -5.34
CA ALA A 119 -4.89 8.64 -6.27
C ALA A 119 -6.34 8.13 -6.14
N GLU A 120 -6.52 6.92 -5.62
CA GLU A 120 -7.83 6.33 -5.31
C GLU A 120 -8.25 6.47 -3.84
N GLY A 121 -7.44 7.19 -3.04
CA GLY A 121 -7.77 7.55 -1.66
C GLY A 121 -7.13 6.70 -0.57
N ALA A 122 -6.21 5.79 -0.88
CA ALA A 122 -5.51 5.01 0.14
C ALA A 122 -4.55 5.86 0.98
N CYS A 123 -4.40 5.51 2.26
CA CYS A 123 -3.25 5.89 3.07
C CYS A 123 -2.08 4.96 2.76
N VAL A 124 -0.85 5.49 2.66
CA VAL A 124 0.31 4.69 2.27
C VAL A 124 1.49 4.89 3.21
N VAL A 125 2.08 3.79 3.66
CA VAL A 125 3.42 3.75 4.27
C VAL A 125 4.42 3.29 3.23
N LEU A 126 5.42 4.13 2.96
CA LEU A 126 6.55 3.82 2.09
C LEU A 126 7.70 3.30 2.94
N ALA A 127 8.10 2.05 2.73
CA ALA A 127 9.24 1.44 3.40
C ALA A 127 10.40 1.28 2.41
N ASP A 128 11.58 1.79 2.73
CA ASP A 128 12.77 1.63 1.91
C ASP A 128 14.04 1.69 2.77
N ARG A 129 15.09 0.98 2.38
CA ARG A 129 16.37 1.02 3.08
C ARG A 129 17.08 2.38 2.93
N ASP A 130 16.83 3.09 1.84
CA ASP A 130 17.33 4.46 1.62
C ASP A 130 16.38 5.47 2.27
N ALA A 131 16.66 5.77 3.54
CA ALA A 131 15.86 6.68 4.37
C ALA A 131 15.71 8.08 3.74
N ALA A 132 16.76 8.61 3.11
CA ALA A 132 16.71 9.93 2.48
C ALA A 132 15.82 9.92 1.23
N ALA A 133 15.99 8.92 0.37
CA ALA A 133 15.20 8.79 -0.85
C ALA A 133 13.72 8.55 -0.56
N VAL A 134 13.38 7.71 0.43
CA VAL A 134 11.97 7.45 0.76
C VAL A 134 11.30 8.66 1.42
N GLN A 135 12.06 9.43 2.20
CA GLN A 135 11.56 10.68 2.78
C GLN A 135 11.30 11.74 1.71
N GLU A 136 12.15 11.84 0.69
CA GLU A 136 11.94 12.75 -0.45
C GLU A 136 10.66 12.40 -1.21
N VAL A 137 10.44 11.12 -1.53
CA VAL A 137 9.21 10.63 -2.17
C VAL A 137 7.99 10.94 -1.30
N CYS A 138 8.07 10.68 0.00
CA CYS A 138 7.02 10.98 0.97
C CYS A 138 6.66 12.47 0.98
N ASN A 139 7.66 13.35 1.01
CA ASN A 139 7.46 14.80 0.96
C ASN A 139 6.78 15.25 -0.34
N GLY A 140 7.14 14.64 -1.47
CA GLY A 140 6.48 14.87 -2.76
C GLY A 140 5.01 14.45 -2.74
N PHE A 141 4.70 13.30 -2.18
CA PHE A 141 3.33 12.82 -2.02
C PHE A 141 2.52 13.62 -1.01
N ALA A 142 3.11 14.05 0.09
CA ALA A 142 2.46 14.93 1.06
C ALA A 142 2.01 16.25 0.45
N LYS A 143 2.79 16.81 -0.47
CA LYS A 143 2.41 18.02 -1.23
C LYS A 143 1.27 17.76 -2.22
N ARG A 144 1.20 16.56 -2.82
CA ARG A 144 0.23 16.22 -3.85
C ARG A 144 -1.09 15.69 -3.29
N PHE A 145 -1.05 14.84 -2.28
CA PHE A 145 -2.19 14.09 -1.75
C PHE A 145 -2.59 14.50 -0.34
N GLY A 146 -1.78 15.32 0.33
CA GLY A 146 -1.96 15.69 1.73
C GLY A 146 -1.00 14.94 2.67
N ARG A 147 -0.59 15.65 3.73
CA ARG A 147 0.37 15.10 4.71
C ARG A 147 -0.20 13.98 5.57
N ASP A 148 -1.53 13.88 5.67
CA ASP A 148 -2.19 12.94 6.58
C ASP A 148 -2.21 11.51 6.03
N VAL A 149 -2.06 11.34 4.70
CA VAL A 149 -2.28 10.06 4.01
C VAL A 149 -1.00 9.34 3.60
N VAL A 150 0.17 9.88 3.95
CA VAL A 150 1.47 9.27 3.60
C VAL A 150 2.47 9.35 4.74
N ARG A 151 3.22 8.26 4.94
CA ARG A 151 4.38 8.17 5.83
C ARG A 151 5.51 7.42 5.16
N SER A 152 6.73 7.72 5.58
CA SER A 152 7.94 6.98 5.19
C SER A 152 8.56 6.31 6.40
N VAL A 153 9.17 5.17 6.19
CA VAL A 153 9.94 4.44 7.20
C VAL A 153 11.20 3.85 6.57
N ALA A 154 12.34 4.03 7.26
CA ALA A 154 13.57 3.34 6.88
C ALA A 154 13.43 1.85 7.24
N CYS A 155 13.63 0.96 6.25
CA CYS A 155 13.48 -0.47 6.44
C CYS A 155 14.32 -1.25 5.44
N ASP A 156 15.31 -1.99 5.94
CA ASP A 156 15.93 -3.07 5.17
C ASP A 156 15.09 -4.33 5.35
N VAL A 157 14.56 -4.86 4.27
CA VAL A 157 13.69 -6.04 4.30
C VAL A 157 14.43 -7.33 4.67
N THR A 158 15.75 -7.30 4.72
CA THR A 158 16.60 -8.42 5.19
C THR A 158 16.83 -8.42 6.69
N ASP A 159 16.39 -7.37 7.38
CA ASP A 159 16.48 -7.20 8.84
C ASP A 159 15.10 -7.39 9.47
N GLU A 160 14.90 -8.51 10.16
CA GLU A 160 13.63 -8.86 10.78
C GLU A 160 13.14 -7.79 11.77
N ALA A 161 14.04 -7.18 12.55
CA ALA A 161 13.68 -6.16 13.53
C ALA A 161 13.22 -4.87 12.86
N GLN A 162 13.88 -4.43 11.77
CA GLN A 162 13.47 -3.27 11.00
C GLN A 162 12.14 -3.52 10.29
N VAL A 163 11.92 -4.73 9.76
CA VAL A 163 10.64 -5.10 9.18
C VAL A 163 9.54 -5.01 10.24
N ALA A 164 9.71 -5.63 11.41
CA ALA A 164 8.72 -5.55 12.49
C ALA A 164 8.43 -4.11 12.90
N ALA A 165 9.46 -3.28 13.07
CA ALA A 165 9.32 -1.86 13.39
C ALA A 165 8.56 -1.06 12.32
N ALA A 166 8.75 -1.38 11.03
CA ALA A 166 8.04 -0.72 9.94
C ALA A 166 6.53 -1.03 9.95
N PHE A 167 6.13 -2.26 10.28
CA PHE A 167 4.72 -2.63 10.41
C PHE A 167 4.09 -2.07 11.70
N GLU A 168 4.85 -2.01 12.78
CA GLU A 168 4.42 -1.32 14.00
C GLU A 168 4.19 0.17 13.75
N ALA A 169 5.08 0.84 13.01
CA ALA A 169 4.91 2.23 12.62
C ALA A 169 3.64 2.44 11.77
N CYS A 170 3.34 1.53 10.85
CA CYS A 170 2.10 1.55 10.08
C CYS A 170 0.87 1.44 10.99
N ALA A 171 0.87 0.48 11.92
CA ALA A 171 -0.22 0.29 12.86
C ALA A 171 -0.41 1.51 13.79
N ARG A 172 0.69 2.12 14.23
CA ARG A 172 0.67 3.30 15.10
C ARG A 172 0.12 4.54 14.39
N GLU A 173 0.47 4.71 13.11
CA GLU A 173 0.04 5.88 12.33
C GLU A 173 -1.39 5.76 11.80
N PHE A 174 -1.78 4.57 11.31
CA PHE A 174 -3.04 4.37 10.61
C PHE A 174 -3.99 3.35 11.26
N CYS A 175 -3.60 2.77 12.40
CA CYS A 175 -4.39 1.81 13.20
C CYS A 175 -4.65 0.45 12.52
N GLY A 176 -4.04 0.14 11.39
CA GLY A 176 -4.24 -1.13 10.70
C GLY A 176 -3.41 -1.29 9.43
N LEU A 177 -3.72 -2.33 8.67
CA LEU A 177 -3.14 -2.61 7.36
C LEU A 177 -4.14 -3.42 6.54
N ASP A 178 -4.48 -2.97 5.34
CA ASP A 178 -5.34 -3.68 4.40
C ASP A 178 -4.54 -4.29 3.24
N ILE A 179 -3.48 -3.59 2.79
CA ILE A 179 -2.76 -3.92 1.57
C ILE A 179 -1.26 -3.97 1.84
N LEU A 180 -0.63 -5.10 1.54
CA LEU A 180 0.83 -5.21 1.46
C LEU A 180 1.25 -5.30 -0.01
N VAL A 181 2.11 -4.38 -0.46
CA VAL A 181 2.85 -4.50 -1.72
C VAL A 181 4.31 -4.82 -1.40
N ALA A 182 4.67 -6.09 -1.48
CA ALA A 182 6.05 -6.56 -1.32
C ALA A 182 6.79 -6.34 -2.66
N ASN A 183 7.49 -5.21 -2.74
CA ASN A 183 8.15 -4.74 -3.97
C ASN A 183 9.65 -4.54 -3.81
N ALA A 184 10.19 -4.43 -2.59
CA ALA A 184 11.62 -4.28 -2.39
C ALA A 184 12.42 -5.34 -3.16
N GLY A 185 13.42 -4.90 -3.90
CA GLY A 185 14.16 -5.84 -4.72
C GLY A 185 15.46 -5.27 -5.29
N ILE A 186 16.29 -6.18 -5.72
CA ILE A 186 17.53 -5.94 -6.44
C ILE A 186 17.51 -6.71 -7.74
N ALA A 187 18.43 -6.42 -8.64
CA ALA A 187 18.75 -7.29 -9.77
C ALA A 187 20.25 -7.56 -9.82
N SER A 188 20.61 -8.73 -10.29
CA SER A 188 22.00 -9.13 -10.50
C SER A 188 22.11 -10.04 -11.72
N SER A 189 23.26 -10.03 -12.35
CA SER A 189 23.58 -10.91 -13.47
C SER A 189 25.04 -11.38 -13.35
N ALA A 190 25.23 -12.69 -13.37
CA ALA A 190 26.54 -13.32 -13.48
C ALA A 190 26.40 -14.75 -14.04
N PRO A 191 27.30 -15.22 -14.91
CA PRO A 191 27.38 -16.63 -15.29
C PRO A 191 27.55 -17.50 -14.04
N ILE A 192 26.99 -18.70 -14.03
CA ILE A 192 27.00 -19.57 -12.84
C ILE A 192 28.41 -19.79 -12.28
N ARG A 193 29.44 -19.93 -13.14
CA ARG A 193 30.84 -20.11 -12.75
C ARG A 193 31.43 -18.89 -12.02
N GLU A 194 30.85 -17.70 -12.21
CA GLU A 194 31.28 -16.42 -11.64
C GLU A 194 30.34 -15.95 -10.52
N THR A 195 29.21 -16.63 -10.33
CA THR A 195 28.26 -16.34 -9.27
C THR A 195 28.83 -16.71 -7.91
N SER A 196 29.29 -15.73 -7.14
CA SER A 196 29.76 -15.95 -5.77
C SER A 196 28.64 -16.39 -4.84
N VAL A 197 28.99 -17.12 -3.76
CA VAL A 197 28.03 -17.47 -2.71
C VAL A 197 27.44 -16.21 -2.05
N ALA A 198 28.21 -15.14 -1.94
CA ALA A 198 27.72 -13.86 -1.40
C ALA A 198 26.65 -13.24 -2.32
N LEU A 199 26.88 -13.24 -3.65
CA LEU A 199 25.90 -12.76 -4.62
C LEU A 199 24.62 -13.61 -4.60
N TRP A 200 24.78 -14.94 -4.52
CA TRP A 200 23.65 -15.87 -4.38
C TRP A 200 22.84 -15.56 -3.14
N ARG A 201 23.46 -15.51 -1.96
CA ARG A 201 22.79 -15.20 -0.68
C ARG A 201 22.09 -13.86 -0.73
N LYS A 202 22.76 -12.78 -1.18
CA LYS A 202 22.17 -11.46 -1.29
C LYS A 202 20.87 -11.45 -2.10
N ASN A 203 20.77 -12.25 -3.17
CA ASN A 203 19.53 -12.36 -3.93
C ASN A 203 18.43 -13.05 -3.11
N TYR A 204 18.76 -14.14 -2.41
CA TYR A 204 17.79 -14.86 -1.58
C TYR A 204 17.35 -14.04 -0.37
N ASP A 205 18.29 -13.38 0.32
CA ASP A 205 17.99 -12.53 1.48
C ASP A 205 16.97 -11.44 1.12
N VAL A 206 17.16 -10.75 -0.01
CA VAL A 206 16.27 -9.65 -0.41
C VAL A 206 14.99 -10.17 -1.08
N LEU A 207 15.12 -11.13 -2.04
CA LEU A 207 14.04 -11.46 -2.97
C LEU A 207 13.17 -12.64 -2.53
N ALA A 208 13.65 -13.47 -1.60
CA ALA A 208 12.89 -14.58 -1.03
C ALA A 208 12.61 -14.36 0.45
N GLU A 209 13.64 -14.23 1.29
CA GLU A 209 13.50 -14.02 2.73
C GLU A 209 12.83 -12.68 3.06
N GLY A 210 13.20 -11.58 2.39
CA GLY A 210 12.56 -10.28 2.60
C GLY A 210 11.05 -10.29 2.28
N TYR A 211 10.62 -11.06 1.30
CA TYR A 211 9.20 -11.26 1.00
C TYR A 211 8.48 -12.08 2.09
N PHE A 212 9.16 -13.12 2.60
CA PHE A 212 8.67 -13.89 3.72
C PHE A 212 8.56 -13.04 4.99
N LEU A 213 9.61 -12.30 5.35
CA LEU A 213 9.63 -11.45 6.56
C LEU A 213 8.52 -10.39 6.53
N THR A 214 8.34 -9.72 5.39
CA THR A 214 7.29 -8.70 5.23
C THR A 214 5.89 -9.30 5.29
N ALA A 215 5.64 -10.43 4.64
CA ALA A 215 4.35 -11.12 4.72
C ALA A 215 4.03 -11.61 6.14
N ARG A 216 5.03 -12.17 6.83
CA ARG A 216 4.89 -12.62 8.23
C ARG A 216 4.61 -11.46 9.18
N ALA A 217 5.28 -10.33 9.02
CA ALA A 217 5.07 -9.14 9.86
C ALA A 217 3.70 -8.47 9.62
N ALA A 218 3.14 -8.58 8.41
CA ALA A 218 1.81 -8.10 8.08
C ALA A 218 0.69 -8.94 8.72
N TRP A 219 0.94 -10.23 8.97
CA TRP A 219 -0.07 -11.18 9.40
C TRP A 219 -0.88 -10.74 10.65
N PRO A 220 -0.28 -10.28 11.76
CA PRO A 220 -1.05 -9.88 12.94
C PRO A 220 -1.98 -8.69 12.69
N LEU A 221 -1.64 -7.81 11.74
CA LEU A 221 -2.48 -6.68 11.35
C LEU A 221 -3.65 -7.16 10.50
N PHE A 222 -3.42 -8.06 9.56
CA PHE A 222 -4.46 -8.67 8.74
C PHE A 222 -5.48 -9.47 9.57
N GLU A 223 -5.04 -10.18 10.61
CA GLU A 223 -5.96 -10.91 11.50
C GLU A 223 -6.95 -10.00 12.20
N ARG A 224 -6.57 -8.76 12.51
CA ARG A 224 -7.47 -7.76 13.10
C ARG A 224 -8.50 -7.24 12.11
N MET A 225 -8.22 -7.29 10.81
CA MET A 225 -9.07 -6.78 9.72
C MET A 225 -9.93 -7.87 9.06
N LYS A 226 -9.86 -9.12 9.51
CA LYS A 226 -10.44 -10.32 8.86
C LYS A 226 -11.93 -10.21 8.51
N ASP A 227 -12.71 -9.50 9.30
CA ASP A 227 -14.16 -9.40 9.13
C ASP A 227 -14.58 -8.20 8.26
N GLN A 228 -13.63 -7.36 7.84
CA GLN A 228 -13.90 -6.15 7.05
C GLN A 228 -13.75 -6.35 5.54
N GLY A 229 -13.16 -7.46 5.12
CA GLY A 229 -12.89 -7.76 3.70
C GLY A 229 -11.85 -6.83 3.08
N GLY A 230 -11.52 -7.07 1.82
CA GLY A 230 -10.62 -6.20 1.03
C GLY A 230 -9.12 -6.35 1.31
N THR A 231 -8.71 -7.21 2.24
CA THR A 231 -7.29 -7.42 2.54
C THR A 231 -6.57 -8.12 1.39
N SER A 232 -5.44 -7.57 0.98
CA SER A 232 -4.69 -8.06 -0.19
C SER A 232 -3.18 -7.96 -0.01
N VAL A 233 -2.49 -9.00 -0.46
CA VAL A 233 -1.04 -9.06 -0.58
C VAL A 233 -0.68 -9.14 -2.07
N VAL A 234 0.16 -8.22 -2.54
CA VAL A 234 0.65 -8.19 -3.92
C VAL A 234 2.17 -8.31 -3.90
N PHE A 235 2.70 -9.38 -4.44
CA PHE A 235 4.13 -9.55 -4.64
C PHE A 235 4.54 -9.02 -6.00
N ILE A 236 5.59 -8.21 -6.06
CA ILE A 236 6.23 -7.82 -7.32
C ILE A 236 7.32 -8.84 -7.64
N GLY A 237 6.93 -9.82 -8.44
CA GLY A 237 7.77 -10.90 -8.90
C GLY A 237 8.71 -10.49 -10.03
N SER A 238 8.83 -11.36 -11.03
CA SER A 238 9.54 -11.10 -12.29
C SER A 238 9.13 -12.16 -13.32
N LYS A 239 9.13 -11.81 -14.60
CA LYS A 239 9.00 -12.83 -15.66
C LYS A 239 10.11 -13.90 -15.58
N ASN A 240 11.28 -13.52 -15.04
CA ASN A 240 12.40 -14.47 -14.86
C ASN A 240 12.13 -15.55 -13.80
N ALA A 241 11.08 -15.41 -12.99
CA ALA A 241 10.64 -16.49 -12.10
C ALA A 241 10.14 -17.74 -12.86
N VAL A 242 9.73 -17.58 -14.12
CA VAL A 242 9.21 -18.66 -14.99
C VAL A 242 10.00 -18.79 -16.29
N ALA A 243 10.47 -17.69 -16.85
CA ALA A 243 11.27 -17.66 -18.09
C ALA A 243 12.76 -17.54 -17.75
N ALA A 244 13.49 -18.63 -17.89
CA ALA A 244 14.91 -18.67 -17.61
C ALA A 244 15.71 -17.72 -18.52
N ALA A 245 16.79 -17.15 -17.98
CA ALA A 245 17.73 -16.33 -18.73
C ALA A 245 19.17 -16.68 -18.31
N ALA A 246 20.07 -16.70 -19.28
CA ALA A 246 21.48 -16.88 -19.00
C ALA A 246 22.02 -15.76 -18.11
N GLY A 247 22.86 -16.06 -17.14
CA GLY A 247 23.41 -15.10 -16.19
C GLY A 247 22.43 -14.66 -15.08
N ALA A 248 21.21 -15.17 -15.04
CA ALA A 248 20.20 -14.76 -14.06
C ALA A 248 19.94 -15.84 -12.98
N SER A 249 20.79 -16.83 -12.82
CA SER A 249 20.48 -17.99 -11.95
C SER A 249 20.15 -17.62 -10.51
N ALA A 250 20.93 -16.75 -9.87
CA ALA A 250 20.67 -16.31 -8.50
C ALA A 250 19.37 -15.47 -8.40
N TYR A 251 19.20 -14.52 -9.30
CA TYR A 251 18.02 -13.66 -9.33
C TYR A 251 16.73 -14.44 -9.66
N ALA A 252 16.76 -15.21 -10.73
CA ALA A 252 15.60 -15.92 -11.25
C ALA A 252 15.08 -16.97 -10.25
N SER A 253 16.01 -17.75 -9.64
CA SER A 253 15.63 -18.76 -8.64
C SER A 253 15.06 -18.13 -7.36
N ALA A 254 15.63 -17.02 -6.89
CA ALA A 254 15.08 -16.30 -5.74
C ALA A 254 13.67 -15.71 -6.04
N LYS A 255 13.46 -15.16 -7.24
CA LYS A 255 12.12 -14.69 -7.67
C LYS A 255 11.13 -15.85 -7.87
N ALA A 256 11.60 -17.03 -8.32
CA ALA A 256 10.75 -18.23 -8.38
C ALA A 256 10.34 -18.69 -6.98
N ALA A 257 11.24 -18.65 -6.01
CA ALA A 257 10.94 -18.93 -4.61
C ALA A 257 9.86 -17.97 -4.05
N ALA A 258 9.98 -16.66 -4.30
CA ALA A 258 8.97 -15.68 -3.91
C ALA A 258 7.60 -15.93 -4.56
N ASN A 259 7.58 -16.26 -5.87
CA ASN A 259 6.33 -16.58 -6.57
C ASN A 259 5.67 -17.84 -5.99
N HIS A 260 6.46 -18.84 -5.61
CA HIS A 260 5.91 -20.05 -4.97
C HIS A 260 5.42 -19.79 -3.55
N LEU A 261 6.16 -18.99 -2.78
CA LEU A 261 5.74 -18.52 -1.45
C LEU A 261 4.37 -17.83 -1.53
N ALA A 262 4.14 -16.96 -2.53
CA ALA A 262 2.85 -16.30 -2.70
C ALA A 262 1.70 -17.32 -2.91
N ARG A 263 1.94 -18.44 -3.61
CA ARG A 263 0.94 -19.52 -3.77
C ARG A 263 0.65 -20.23 -2.46
N CYS A 264 1.68 -20.52 -1.67
CA CYS A 264 1.49 -21.12 -0.34
C CYS A 264 0.67 -20.18 0.56
N LEU A 265 1.04 -18.90 0.61
CA LEU A 265 0.31 -17.89 1.36
C LEU A 265 -1.14 -17.72 0.87
N ALA A 266 -1.39 -17.82 -0.43
CA ALA A 266 -2.76 -17.75 -0.96
C ALA A 266 -3.66 -18.85 -0.39
N LEU A 267 -3.13 -20.06 -0.20
CA LEU A 267 -3.87 -21.17 0.43
C LEU A 267 -4.07 -20.96 1.93
N GLU A 268 -3.03 -20.50 2.64
CA GLU A 268 -3.07 -20.26 4.08
C GLU A 268 -3.97 -19.07 4.46
N CYS A 269 -3.99 -18.03 3.61
CA CYS A 269 -4.70 -16.78 3.84
C CYS A 269 -6.18 -16.83 3.41
N ALA A 270 -6.53 -17.66 2.41
CA ALA A 270 -7.87 -17.71 1.83
C ALA A 270 -9.01 -17.95 2.85
N PRO A 271 -8.86 -18.83 3.88
CA PRO A 271 -9.90 -19.03 4.89
C PRO A 271 -10.22 -17.77 5.72
N ARG A 272 -9.35 -16.77 5.68
CA ARG A 272 -9.52 -15.46 6.35
C ARG A 272 -9.95 -14.35 5.39
N GLY A 273 -10.26 -14.68 4.14
CA GLY A 273 -10.63 -13.69 3.12
C GLY A 273 -9.47 -12.82 2.63
N ILE A 274 -8.22 -13.16 2.96
CA ILE A 274 -7.03 -12.44 2.53
C ILE A 274 -6.59 -12.99 1.18
N ARG A 275 -6.44 -12.11 0.19
CA ARG A 275 -6.02 -12.48 -1.17
C ARG A 275 -4.51 -12.28 -1.32
N VAL A 276 -3.84 -13.21 -1.98
CA VAL A 276 -2.39 -13.12 -2.25
C VAL A 276 -2.16 -13.39 -3.72
N ASN A 277 -1.56 -12.44 -4.43
CA ASN A 277 -1.32 -12.52 -5.88
C ASN A 277 0.06 -11.95 -6.24
N VAL A 278 0.50 -12.20 -7.45
CA VAL A 278 1.80 -11.77 -7.97
C VAL A 278 1.63 -10.97 -9.26
N VAL A 279 2.37 -9.88 -9.38
CA VAL A 279 2.62 -9.20 -10.66
C VAL A 279 4.04 -9.54 -11.10
N ASN A 280 4.20 -10.09 -12.30
CA ASN A 280 5.48 -10.45 -12.90
C ASN A 280 5.83 -9.48 -14.04
N PRO A 281 6.63 -8.43 -13.77
CA PRO A 281 7.11 -7.53 -14.81
C PRO A 281 8.16 -8.20 -15.71
N ASP A 282 8.29 -7.73 -16.96
CA ASP A 282 9.57 -7.82 -17.71
C ASP A 282 10.41 -6.56 -17.41
N ALA A 283 11.38 -6.25 -18.25
CA ALA A 283 12.34 -5.17 -18.03
C ALA A 283 11.65 -3.78 -17.95
N VAL A 284 11.52 -3.28 -16.75
CA VAL A 284 11.10 -1.90 -16.48
C VAL A 284 12.35 -1.02 -16.45
N ILE A 285 12.77 -0.51 -17.62
CA ILE A 285 14.03 0.24 -17.76
C ILE A 285 13.81 1.71 -17.43
N LYS A 286 12.83 2.35 -18.05
CA LYS A 286 12.49 3.75 -17.81
C LYS A 286 11.90 3.92 -16.42
N GLY A 287 12.42 4.89 -15.68
CA GLY A 287 11.93 5.21 -14.34
C GLY A 287 12.36 4.24 -13.23
N SER A 288 13.18 3.21 -13.55
CA SER A 288 13.70 2.27 -12.55
C SER A 288 15.16 2.58 -12.19
N LYS A 289 15.46 2.63 -10.88
CA LYS A 289 16.82 2.83 -10.36
C LYS A 289 17.69 1.58 -10.51
N ILE A 290 17.13 0.39 -10.63
CA ILE A 290 17.83 -0.88 -10.78
C ILE A 290 18.77 -0.87 -11.99
N TRP A 291 18.39 -0.18 -13.06
CA TRP A 291 19.17 -0.07 -14.30
C TRP A 291 20.27 1.00 -14.29
N ASN A 292 20.44 1.72 -13.17
CA ASN A 292 21.47 2.76 -13.04
C ASN A 292 22.79 2.28 -12.45
N GLY A 293 22.85 1.04 -11.91
CA GLY A 293 24.01 0.46 -11.22
C GLY A 293 24.84 -0.50 -12.08
N ASP A 294 25.69 -1.26 -11.41
CA ASP A 294 26.60 -2.24 -12.02
C ASP A 294 25.86 -3.34 -12.78
N TRP A 295 24.63 -3.67 -12.36
CA TRP A 295 23.77 -4.62 -13.08
C TRP A 295 23.56 -4.25 -14.56
N ARG A 296 23.52 -2.95 -14.89
CA ARG A 296 23.45 -2.51 -16.29
C ARG A 296 24.69 -2.95 -17.08
N LYS A 297 25.88 -2.84 -16.47
CA LYS A 297 27.14 -3.27 -17.09
C LYS A 297 27.22 -4.78 -17.21
N GLU A 298 26.79 -5.50 -16.16
CA GLU A 298 26.76 -6.96 -16.10
C GLU A 298 25.73 -7.54 -17.08
N GLY A 299 24.48 -7.02 -17.07
CA GLY A 299 23.41 -7.43 -17.98
C GLY A 299 23.68 -7.04 -19.44
N ALA A 300 24.25 -5.85 -19.69
CA ALA A 300 24.70 -5.40 -20.99
C ALA A 300 25.81 -6.30 -21.56
N GLY A 301 26.76 -6.73 -20.71
CA GLY A 301 27.79 -7.68 -21.08
C GLY A 301 27.22 -9.03 -21.53
N THR A 302 26.16 -9.51 -20.91
CA THR A 302 25.48 -10.77 -21.30
C THR A 302 24.79 -10.66 -22.67
N HIS A 303 24.32 -9.47 -23.05
CA HIS A 303 23.61 -9.20 -24.31
C HIS A 303 24.48 -8.44 -25.34
N GLY A 304 25.68 -7.99 -24.96
CA GLY A 304 26.53 -7.15 -25.83
C GLY A 304 25.99 -5.74 -26.07
N ILE A 305 25.03 -5.25 -25.23
CA ILE A 305 24.36 -3.98 -25.43
C ILE A 305 24.70 -3.05 -24.26
N TYR A 306 25.34 -1.92 -24.54
CA TYR A 306 25.85 -1.00 -23.51
C TYR A 306 25.09 0.33 -23.45
N ALA A 307 24.49 0.79 -24.55
CA ALA A 307 23.68 2.00 -24.57
C ALA A 307 22.27 1.74 -24.02
N ARG A 308 21.75 2.68 -23.24
CA ARG A 308 20.43 2.55 -22.62
C ARG A 308 19.32 2.47 -23.66
N GLU A 309 19.39 3.29 -24.67
CA GLU A 309 18.43 3.36 -25.78
C GLU A 309 18.39 2.05 -26.59
N GLU A 310 19.54 1.44 -26.82
CA GLU A 310 19.64 0.14 -27.48
C GLU A 310 19.06 -0.99 -26.61
N LEU A 311 19.26 -0.91 -25.31
CA LEU A 311 18.70 -1.87 -24.35
C LEU A 311 17.17 -1.76 -24.30
N GLU A 312 16.64 -0.53 -24.26
CA GLU A 312 15.20 -0.27 -24.35
C GLU A 312 14.62 -0.83 -25.66
N ALA A 313 15.27 -0.57 -26.79
CA ALA A 313 14.87 -1.11 -28.09
C ALA A 313 14.92 -2.63 -28.13
N HIS A 314 15.97 -3.25 -27.56
CA HIS A 314 16.11 -4.70 -27.48
C HIS A 314 14.93 -5.34 -26.73
N TYR A 315 14.58 -4.84 -25.53
CA TYR A 315 13.49 -5.40 -24.75
C TYR A 315 12.11 -5.12 -25.39
N ARG A 316 11.93 -3.95 -26.00
CA ARG A 316 10.72 -3.62 -26.77
C ARG A 316 10.51 -4.58 -27.94
N ASN A 317 11.56 -4.84 -28.71
CA ASN A 317 11.50 -5.71 -29.89
C ASN A 317 11.28 -7.20 -29.53
N ARG A 318 11.62 -7.62 -28.32
CA ARG A 318 11.34 -8.97 -27.81
C ARG A 318 9.88 -9.18 -27.45
N SER A 319 9.19 -8.12 -27.08
CA SER A 319 7.78 -8.20 -26.71
C SER A 319 6.87 -8.24 -27.95
N LYS A 320 5.79 -8.99 -27.88
CA LYS A 320 4.85 -9.14 -29.00
C LYS A 320 4.04 -7.86 -29.30
N LEU A 321 3.82 -7.02 -28.26
CA LEU A 321 3.16 -5.75 -28.43
C LEU A 321 4.12 -4.64 -28.91
N GLY A 322 5.41 -4.86 -28.93
CA GLY A 322 6.41 -3.85 -29.34
C GLY A 322 6.40 -2.59 -28.46
N ARG A 323 6.12 -2.72 -27.16
CA ARG A 323 5.95 -1.59 -26.24
C ARG A 323 6.92 -1.69 -25.06
N ASP A 324 7.32 -0.54 -24.53
CA ASP A 324 8.05 -0.45 -23.27
C ASP A 324 7.10 -0.79 -22.10
N VAL A 325 7.63 -1.46 -21.09
CA VAL A 325 6.96 -1.66 -19.80
C VAL A 325 7.44 -0.58 -18.84
N LEU A 326 6.52 0.15 -18.27
CA LEU A 326 6.80 1.31 -17.41
C LEU A 326 6.34 1.02 -15.96
N PRO A 327 6.89 1.72 -14.95
CA PRO A 327 6.43 1.58 -13.57
C PRO A 327 4.91 1.74 -13.39
N LYS A 328 4.29 2.64 -14.15
CA LYS A 328 2.84 2.86 -14.10
C LYS A 328 2.03 1.64 -14.54
N ASP A 329 2.55 0.86 -15.49
CA ASP A 329 1.84 -0.33 -15.99
C ASP A 329 1.81 -1.43 -14.93
N ILE A 330 2.91 -1.54 -14.14
CA ILE A 330 2.97 -2.42 -12.97
C ILE A 330 2.04 -1.91 -11.86
N ALA A 331 2.01 -0.58 -11.65
CA ALA A 331 1.16 0.04 -10.66
C ALA A 331 -0.33 -0.21 -10.92
N GLU A 332 -0.79 -0.18 -12.18
CA GLU A 332 -2.18 -0.50 -12.54
C GLU A 332 -2.53 -1.96 -12.22
N ALA A 333 -1.65 -2.91 -12.54
CA ALA A 333 -1.85 -4.31 -12.20
C ALA A 333 -1.86 -4.54 -10.68
N ALA A 334 -0.94 -3.91 -9.95
CA ALA A 334 -0.88 -3.97 -8.50
C ALA A 334 -2.14 -3.35 -7.85
N TYR A 335 -2.60 -2.22 -8.35
CA TYR A 335 -3.84 -1.58 -7.93
C TYR A 335 -5.05 -2.49 -8.16
N TRP A 336 -5.19 -3.08 -9.34
CA TRP A 336 -6.29 -4.00 -9.62
C TRP A 336 -6.29 -5.17 -8.64
N LEU A 337 -5.13 -5.79 -8.40
CA LEU A 337 -5.00 -6.90 -7.44
C LEU A 337 -5.24 -6.46 -5.98
N ALA A 338 -4.93 -5.23 -5.64
CA ALA A 338 -5.18 -4.67 -4.31
C ALA A 338 -6.65 -4.30 -4.10
N SER A 339 -7.39 -3.97 -5.17
CA SER A 339 -8.76 -3.47 -5.12
C SER A 339 -9.82 -4.57 -5.05
N ASP A 340 -11.05 -4.19 -4.70
CA ASP A 340 -12.21 -5.07 -4.70
C ASP A 340 -12.62 -5.52 -6.12
N ALA A 341 -12.10 -4.85 -7.17
CA ALA A 341 -12.28 -5.31 -8.56
C ALA A 341 -11.70 -6.71 -8.80
N SER A 342 -10.74 -7.14 -7.98
CA SER A 342 -10.16 -8.49 -8.00
C SER A 342 -10.60 -9.38 -6.83
N ALA A 343 -11.76 -9.11 -6.21
CA ALA A 343 -12.24 -9.77 -4.98
C ALA A 343 -12.34 -11.31 -5.08
N LYS A 344 -12.37 -11.85 -6.28
CA LYS A 344 -12.42 -13.31 -6.54
C LYS A 344 -11.08 -13.88 -7.03
N SER A 345 -9.99 -13.11 -6.93
CA SER A 345 -8.66 -13.51 -7.43
C SER A 345 -7.67 -13.69 -6.30
N THR A 346 -7.20 -14.92 -6.09
CA THR A 346 -6.09 -15.26 -5.19
C THR A 346 -5.25 -16.39 -5.79
N GLY A 347 -3.96 -16.44 -5.48
CA GLY A 347 -3.01 -17.41 -6.02
C GLY A 347 -2.60 -17.18 -7.48
N ASN A 348 -3.01 -16.06 -8.08
CA ASN A 348 -2.77 -15.75 -9.48
C ASN A 348 -1.44 -15.03 -9.70
N MET A 349 -0.90 -15.20 -10.92
CA MET A 349 0.26 -14.48 -11.43
C MET A 349 -0.15 -13.71 -12.68
N ILE A 350 -0.04 -12.37 -12.61
CA ILE A 350 -0.29 -11.50 -13.76
C ILE A 350 1.04 -11.08 -14.37
N TYR A 351 1.17 -11.22 -15.68
CA TYR A 351 2.35 -10.79 -16.42
C TYR A 351 2.11 -9.41 -17.03
N VAL A 352 3.01 -8.48 -16.69
CA VAL A 352 3.04 -7.14 -17.28
C VAL A 352 4.37 -7.03 -18.01
N ASP A 353 4.44 -7.60 -19.20
CA ASP A 353 5.66 -7.87 -19.97
C ASP A 353 5.53 -7.52 -21.46
N ALA A 354 4.45 -6.84 -21.83
CA ALA A 354 4.09 -6.51 -23.19
C ALA A 354 4.07 -7.73 -24.14
N GLY A 355 3.81 -8.94 -23.59
CA GLY A 355 3.71 -10.17 -24.34
C GLY A 355 5.07 -10.82 -24.61
N ASN A 356 5.89 -11.04 -23.58
CA ASN A 356 7.11 -11.84 -23.70
C ASN A 356 6.73 -13.32 -23.82
N ALA A 357 6.85 -13.88 -25.04
CA ALA A 357 6.42 -15.26 -25.32
C ALA A 357 7.14 -16.34 -24.49
N GLN A 358 8.34 -16.08 -23.98
CA GLN A 358 9.06 -16.99 -23.10
C GLN A 358 8.39 -17.15 -21.73
N ALA A 359 7.60 -16.15 -21.32
CA ALA A 359 6.90 -16.16 -20.06
C ALA A 359 5.44 -16.67 -20.18
N PHE A 360 5.00 -17.04 -21.38
CA PHE A 360 3.67 -17.64 -21.54
C PHE A 360 3.64 -18.99 -20.82
N THR A 361 2.85 -19.05 -19.75
CA THR A 361 2.62 -20.30 -19.02
C THR A 361 1.68 -21.20 -19.82
N ARG A 362 2.07 -22.46 -19.99
CA ARG A 362 1.23 -23.49 -20.61
C ARG A 362 0.40 -24.22 -19.56
#